data_068ad1c433ee02c92192fe5e5a361b09
#
_entry.id   068ad1c433ee02c92192fe5e5a361b09
#
_cell.length_a   1.000
_cell.length_b   1.000
_cell.length_c   1.000
_cell.angle_alpha   90.00
_cell.angle_beta   90.00
_cell.angle_gamma   90.00
#
_symmetry.space_group_name_H-M   'P 1'
#
loop_
_entity.id
_entity.type
_entity.pdbx_description
1 polymer ?
#
loop_
_entity_poly.entity_id
_entity_poly.type
_entity_poly.pdbx_seq_one_letter_code
_entity_poly.pdbx_strand_id
1 'polypeptide(L)'
;IVGTDEENLWRCIARYKEQEQLPDAAFTPDSSFPVIHAEKRLVQAYLYGPPCADLQLDCGGLFNIVPDKACYSGPKQRQVQKQLDRLGYPWQQDGERLMVLGQQAHASRCDKEGVNAIVRLCRALSGAGYVHPALGFCSLVVGTDPHLRALLGDVQDRVSGKLTVNLASLKMDDTATQIGIDMRVPVTIPLEEFRARMRHAVQQLGWRYEEYDHLEPLYIPAESALVQTLCASYSAVMGHPCVPGAS
;
A
#
# COMPACT_ATOMS: atom_id res chain seq x y z
N ILE A 1 19.42 -17.87 12.30
CA ILE A 1 18.53 -18.62 11.38
C ILE A 1 18.66 -17.97 10.02
N VAL A 2 18.83 -18.75 8.98
CA VAL A 2 18.83 -18.28 7.60
C VAL A 2 17.66 -18.96 6.89
N GLY A 3 16.70 -18.17 6.40
CA GLY A 3 15.58 -18.65 5.61
C GLY A 3 15.81 -18.43 4.12
N THR A 4 15.06 -19.15 3.30
CA THR A 4 15.14 -19.05 1.82
C THR A 4 13.80 -18.69 1.19
N ASP A 5 12.81 -18.28 1.97
CA ASP A 5 11.41 -18.09 1.54
C ASP A 5 10.78 -16.81 2.15
N GLU A 6 11.60 -15.81 2.47
CA GLU A 6 11.17 -14.58 3.11
C GLU A 6 10.27 -13.78 2.17
N GLU A 7 10.65 -13.65 0.91
CA GLU A 7 9.94 -12.88 -0.13
C GLU A 7 8.69 -13.59 -0.70
N ASN A 8 8.28 -14.73 -0.10
CA ASN A 8 7.17 -15.51 -0.63
C ASN A 8 6.18 -15.94 0.49
N LEU A 9 6.25 -17.18 0.97
CA LEU A 9 5.24 -17.75 1.87
C LEU A 9 5.74 -18.00 3.30
N TRP A 10 6.96 -17.63 3.62
CA TRP A 10 7.58 -17.82 4.97
C TRP A 10 7.55 -19.26 5.46
N ARG A 11 7.51 -20.24 4.56
CA ARG A 11 7.45 -21.68 4.88
C ARG A 11 8.63 -22.14 5.71
N CYS A 12 9.80 -21.55 5.50
CA CYS A 12 10.99 -21.81 6.30
C CYS A 12 10.80 -21.44 7.77
N ILE A 13 10.15 -20.33 8.07
CA ILE A 13 9.84 -19.90 9.44
C ILE A 13 8.71 -20.75 10.03
N ALA A 14 7.68 -21.09 9.24
CA ALA A 14 6.63 -21.99 9.68
C ALA A 14 7.23 -23.35 10.10
N ARG A 15 8.09 -23.95 9.26
CA ARG A 15 8.78 -25.20 9.58
C ARG A 15 9.70 -25.09 10.80
N TYR A 16 10.43 -23.96 10.95
CA TYR A 16 11.25 -23.73 12.13
C TYR A 16 10.42 -23.77 13.41
N LYS A 17 9.28 -23.06 13.43
CA LYS A 17 8.35 -23.04 14.59
C LYS A 17 7.78 -24.39 14.97
N GLU A 18 7.68 -25.31 14.02
CA GLU A 18 7.18 -26.68 14.26
C GLU A 18 8.26 -27.60 14.84
N GLN A 19 9.53 -27.36 14.56
CA GLN A 19 10.62 -28.30 14.84
C GLN A 19 11.58 -27.83 15.94
N GLU A 20 11.61 -26.53 16.20
CA GLU A 20 12.61 -25.94 17.10
C GLU A 20 11.94 -25.11 18.20
N GLN A 21 12.61 -25.03 19.33
CA GLN A 21 12.20 -24.10 20.38
C GLN A 21 12.42 -22.66 19.92
N LEU A 22 11.40 -21.83 20.07
CA LEU A 22 11.53 -20.41 19.75
C LEU A 22 12.52 -19.74 20.72
N PRO A 23 13.37 -18.82 20.24
CA PRO A 23 14.22 -18.03 21.13
C PRO A 23 13.41 -17.06 21.98
N ASP A 24 13.90 -16.73 23.17
CA ASP A 24 13.26 -15.74 24.06
C ASP A 24 13.27 -14.33 23.45
N ALA A 25 14.25 -14.02 22.62
CA ALA A 25 14.37 -12.76 21.89
C ALA A 25 15.09 -12.98 20.56
N ALA A 26 14.72 -12.18 19.55
CA ALA A 26 15.35 -12.20 18.25
C ALA A 26 15.36 -10.79 17.64
N PHE A 27 16.27 -10.55 16.72
CA PHE A 27 16.24 -9.38 15.83
C PHE A 27 16.65 -9.79 14.41
N THR A 28 16.21 -9.03 13.42
CA THR A 28 16.62 -9.19 12.03
C THR A 28 17.37 -7.94 11.57
N PRO A 29 18.49 -8.06 10.83
CA PRO A 29 19.22 -6.91 10.29
C PRO A 29 18.65 -6.41 8.97
N ASP A 30 17.51 -6.90 8.54
CA ASP A 30 16.86 -6.59 7.27
C ASP A 30 15.82 -5.47 7.41
N SER A 31 16.26 -4.30 7.85
CA SER A 31 15.41 -3.10 7.97
C SER A 31 16.25 -1.82 8.04
N SER A 32 15.57 -0.69 8.22
CA SER A 32 16.24 0.60 8.38
C SER A 32 16.92 0.72 9.75
N PHE A 33 18.03 1.44 9.81
CA PHE A 33 18.69 1.81 11.06
C PHE A 33 18.05 3.07 11.68
N PRO A 34 18.19 3.29 12.99
CA PRO A 34 19.03 2.54 13.96
C PRO A 34 18.41 1.23 14.48
N VAL A 35 17.21 1.25 15.01
CA VAL A 35 16.47 0.10 15.53
C VAL A 35 14.99 0.30 15.22
N ILE A 36 14.39 -0.62 14.53
CA ILE A 36 12.94 -0.64 14.31
C ILE A 36 12.33 -1.56 15.35
N HIS A 37 11.50 -1.00 16.24
CA HIS A 37 10.85 -1.72 17.33
C HIS A 37 9.35 -1.92 17.14
N ALA A 38 8.81 -1.30 16.09
CA ALA A 38 7.42 -1.41 15.72
C ALA A 38 7.28 -1.47 14.19
N GLU A 39 6.50 -2.41 13.70
CA GLU A 39 6.17 -2.58 12.30
C GLU A 39 4.65 -2.68 12.15
N LYS A 40 4.08 -1.83 11.29
CA LYS A 40 2.63 -1.80 11.07
C LYS A 40 2.10 -3.13 10.57
N ARG A 41 0.88 -3.45 10.97
CA ARG A 41 0.13 -4.56 10.39
C ARG A 41 -0.05 -4.37 8.90
N LEU A 42 0.21 -5.41 8.13
CA LEU A 42 -0.15 -5.49 6.72
C LEU A 42 -1.60 -5.97 6.59
N VAL A 43 -2.39 -5.30 5.76
CA VAL A 43 -3.69 -5.80 5.28
C VAL A 43 -3.78 -5.53 3.78
N GLN A 44 -3.91 -6.58 3.00
CA GLN A 44 -4.11 -6.50 1.55
C GLN A 44 -5.54 -6.89 1.21
N ALA A 45 -6.18 -6.13 0.35
CA ALA A 45 -7.57 -6.36 0.02
C ALA A 45 -7.92 -5.97 -1.41
N TYR A 46 -8.99 -6.58 -1.90
CA TYR A 46 -9.68 -6.17 -3.12
C TYR A 46 -10.99 -5.47 -2.78
N LEU A 47 -11.25 -4.39 -3.50
CA LEU A 47 -12.55 -3.73 -3.52
C LEU A 47 -13.19 -4.02 -4.87
N TYR A 48 -14.42 -4.53 -4.85
CA TYR A 48 -15.17 -4.86 -6.05
C TYR A 48 -16.32 -3.87 -6.21
N GLY A 49 -16.28 -3.13 -7.31
CA GLY A 49 -17.28 -2.16 -7.71
C GLY A 49 -18.09 -2.59 -8.94
N PRO A 50 -18.97 -1.71 -9.46
CA PRO A 50 -19.79 -2.00 -10.63
C PRO A 50 -18.93 -2.21 -11.88
N PRO A 51 -19.43 -2.93 -12.91
CA PRO A 51 -18.76 -3.08 -14.19
C PRO A 51 -18.68 -1.74 -14.96
N CYS A 52 -17.81 -1.68 -15.95
CA CYS A 52 -17.63 -0.55 -16.85
C CYS A 52 -17.57 -1.00 -18.30
N ALA A 53 -18.62 -0.77 -19.06
CA ALA A 53 -18.71 -1.18 -20.46
C ALA A 53 -17.82 -0.31 -21.40
N ASP A 54 -17.55 0.95 -21.01
CA ASP A 54 -16.90 1.93 -21.88
C ASP A 54 -15.38 2.03 -21.66
N LEU A 55 -14.84 1.32 -20.67
CA LEU A 55 -13.44 1.45 -20.29
C LEU A 55 -12.88 0.10 -19.83
N GLN A 56 -11.81 -0.32 -20.50
CA GLN A 56 -11.04 -1.50 -20.10
C GLN A 56 -9.68 -1.08 -19.58
N LEU A 57 -9.35 -1.51 -18.36
CA LEU A 57 -8.07 -1.27 -17.69
C LEU A 57 -7.56 -2.55 -17.04
N ASP A 58 -6.25 -2.75 -17.12
CA ASP A 58 -5.50 -3.72 -16.31
C ASP A 58 -4.15 -3.09 -15.95
N CYS A 59 -4.10 -2.48 -14.78
CA CYS A 59 -2.97 -1.68 -14.33
C CYS A 59 -2.48 -2.12 -12.95
N GLY A 60 -1.17 -2.07 -12.73
CA GLY A 60 -0.53 -2.46 -11.48
C GLY A 60 -0.35 -3.97 -11.35
N GLY A 61 -0.26 -4.49 -10.12
CA GLY A 61 -0.12 -5.93 -9.89
C GLY A 61 0.39 -6.29 -8.50
N LEU A 62 1.58 -5.84 -8.12
CA LEU A 62 2.17 -6.15 -6.81
C LEU A 62 1.63 -5.23 -5.73
N PHE A 63 1.12 -5.81 -4.65
CA PHE A 63 0.53 -5.06 -3.55
C PHE A 63 1.53 -4.15 -2.83
N ASN A 64 2.73 -4.64 -2.58
CA ASN A 64 3.76 -3.97 -1.80
C ASN A 64 4.55 -2.88 -2.56
N ILE A 65 4.19 -2.61 -3.81
CA ILE A 65 4.88 -1.64 -4.69
C ILE A 65 3.89 -0.58 -5.17
N VAL A 66 4.30 0.69 -5.14
CA VAL A 66 3.59 1.78 -5.81
C VAL A 66 3.76 1.63 -7.31
N PRO A 67 2.68 1.50 -8.11
CA PRO A 67 2.78 1.40 -9.55
C PRO A 67 3.39 2.66 -10.17
N ASP A 68 4.53 2.49 -10.83
CA ASP A 68 5.23 3.56 -11.58
C ASP A 68 4.79 3.67 -13.03
N LYS A 69 3.96 2.73 -13.51
CA LYS A 69 3.42 2.70 -14.87
C LYS A 69 1.95 2.31 -14.83
N ALA A 70 1.16 2.98 -15.67
CA ALA A 70 -0.23 2.63 -15.93
C ALA A 70 -0.53 2.83 -17.42
N CYS A 71 -1.01 1.77 -18.07
CA CYS A 71 -1.24 1.77 -19.51
C CYS A 71 -2.72 1.95 -19.83
N TYR A 72 -3.00 2.68 -20.90
CA TYR A 72 -4.33 2.87 -21.45
C TYR A 72 -4.32 2.75 -22.97
N SER A 73 -5.32 2.04 -23.49
CA SER A 73 -5.64 1.98 -24.92
C SER A 73 -7.16 2.07 -25.06
N GLY A 74 -7.66 2.98 -25.88
CA GLY A 74 -9.11 3.11 -26.03
C GLY A 74 -9.55 4.32 -26.87
N PRO A 75 -10.88 4.47 -27.08
CA PRO A 75 -11.42 5.42 -28.07
C PRO A 75 -11.07 6.89 -27.82
N LYS A 76 -10.90 7.29 -26.56
CA LYS A 76 -10.61 8.68 -26.16
C LYS A 76 -9.10 8.93 -25.90
N GLN A 77 -8.20 8.16 -26.50
CA GLN A 77 -6.77 8.24 -26.24
C GLN A 77 -6.19 9.64 -26.44
N ARG A 78 -6.58 10.34 -27.52
CA ARG A 78 -6.16 11.74 -27.74
C ARG A 78 -6.66 12.71 -26.69
N GLN A 79 -7.88 12.50 -26.15
CA GLN A 79 -8.41 13.32 -25.06
C GLN A 79 -7.65 13.05 -23.76
N VAL A 80 -7.29 11.79 -23.48
CA VAL A 80 -6.48 11.40 -22.32
C VAL A 80 -5.09 12.02 -22.41
N GLN A 81 -4.43 11.99 -23.59
CA GLN A 81 -3.16 12.68 -23.82
C GLN A 81 -3.24 14.16 -23.46
N LYS A 82 -4.24 14.89 -24.01
CA LYS A 82 -4.44 16.30 -23.71
C LYS A 82 -4.64 16.57 -22.21
N GLN A 83 -5.28 15.65 -21.48
CA GLN A 83 -5.44 15.80 -20.04
C GLN A 83 -4.13 15.54 -19.29
N LEU A 84 -3.34 14.54 -19.70
CA LEU A 84 -2.01 14.29 -19.14
C LEU A 84 -1.09 15.50 -19.32
N ASP A 85 -1.07 16.10 -20.52
CA ASP A 85 -0.31 17.32 -20.82
C ASP A 85 -0.78 18.50 -19.95
N ARG A 86 -2.10 18.71 -19.85
CA ARG A 86 -2.69 19.78 -19.03
C ARG A 86 -2.36 19.65 -17.55
N LEU A 87 -2.30 18.40 -17.06
CA LEU A 87 -1.99 18.08 -15.66
C LEU A 87 -0.49 18.03 -15.38
N GLY A 88 0.35 18.14 -16.41
CA GLY A 88 1.80 18.02 -16.30
C GLY A 88 2.25 16.62 -15.88
N TYR A 89 1.47 15.59 -16.21
CA TYR A 89 1.81 14.21 -15.89
C TYR A 89 2.68 13.61 -16.99
N PRO A 90 3.86 13.07 -16.66
CA PRO A 90 4.72 12.45 -17.65
C PRO A 90 4.07 11.18 -18.21
N TRP A 91 4.16 11.03 -19.52
CA TRP A 91 3.67 9.88 -20.26
C TRP A 91 4.52 9.63 -21.49
N GLN A 92 4.41 8.44 -22.04
CA GLN A 92 5.03 8.07 -23.31
C GLN A 92 4.12 7.17 -24.14
N GLN A 93 4.36 7.15 -25.47
CA GLN A 93 3.70 6.21 -26.36
C GLN A 93 4.43 4.86 -26.29
N ASP A 94 3.68 3.78 -26.06
CA ASP A 94 4.16 2.40 -26.05
C ASP A 94 3.32 1.58 -27.06
N GLY A 95 3.80 1.51 -28.30
CA GLY A 95 3.01 0.98 -29.40
C GLY A 95 1.70 1.76 -29.59
N GLU A 96 0.56 1.07 -29.48
CA GLU A 96 -0.76 1.69 -29.55
C GLU A 96 -1.29 2.19 -28.18
N ARG A 97 -0.52 2.00 -27.10
CA ARG A 97 -0.94 2.36 -25.74
C ARG A 97 -0.32 3.67 -25.27
N LEU A 98 -1.03 4.37 -24.41
CA LEU A 98 -0.47 5.42 -23.58
C LEU A 98 0.07 4.79 -22.30
N MET A 99 1.32 5.04 -21.98
CA MET A 99 1.94 4.68 -20.72
C MET A 99 2.12 5.94 -19.86
N VAL A 100 1.34 6.05 -18.80
CA VAL A 100 1.46 7.11 -17.81
C VAL A 100 2.55 6.72 -16.83
N LEU A 101 3.44 7.67 -16.50
CA LEU A 101 4.59 7.43 -15.64
C LEU A 101 4.36 7.98 -14.24
N GLY A 102 4.81 7.23 -13.27
CA GLY A 102 4.86 7.57 -11.85
C GLY A 102 6.27 7.45 -11.28
N GLN A 103 6.36 7.11 -10.00
CA GLN A 103 7.60 6.82 -9.30
C GLN A 103 7.38 5.65 -8.36
N GLN A 104 8.14 4.59 -8.56
CA GLN A 104 8.08 3.40 -7.72
C GLN A 104 8.55 3.71 -6.30
N ALA A 105 7.89 3.12 -5.33
CA ALA A 105 8.30 3.09 -3.93
C ALA A 105 7.73 1.83 -3.27
N HIS A 106 8.25 1.46 -2.11
CA HIS A 106 7.62 0.44 -1.29
C HIS A 106 6.30 0.97 -0.71
N ALA A 107 5.27 0.14 -0.58
CA ALA A 107 3.93 0.54 -0.13
C ALA A 107 3.93 1.23 1.25
N SER A 108 4.82 0.83 2.17
CA SER A 108 4.96 1.47 3.48
C SER A 108 5.41 2.95 3.42
N ARG A 109 5.97 3.38 2.29
CA ARG A 109 6.46 4.76 2.03
C ARG A 109 5.74 5.42 0.86
N CYS A 110 4.57 4.89 0.46
CA CYS A 110 3.84 5.37 -0.71
C CYS A 110 3.43 6.84 -0.58
N ASP A 111 3.22 7.33 0.63
CA ASP A 111 2.84 8.70 0.95
C ASP A 111 3.99 9.70 0.90
N LYS A 112 5.24 9.24 0.95
CA LYS A 112 6.46 10.08 1.02
C LYS A 112 7.30 10.02 -0.26
N GLU A 113 7.43 8.84 -0.84
CA GLU A 113 8.39 8.57 -1.92
C GLU A 113 7.71 8.15 -3.22
N GLY A 114 6.47 7.66 -3.15
CA GLY A 114 5.76 7.11 -4.29
C GLY A 114 4.99 8.15 -5.09
N VAL A 115 4.92 7.95 -6.41
CA VAL A 115 3.99 8.67 -7.28
C VAL A 115 3.22 7.64 -8.10
N ASN A 116 1.97 7.41 -7.72
CA ASN A 116 1.16 6.34 -8.27
C ASN A 116 0.65 6.68 -9.69
N ALA A 117 1.08 5.91 -10.68
CA ALA A 117 0.70 6.11 -12.08
C ALA A 117 -0.79 5.82 -12.34
N ILE A 118 -1.42 4.90 -11.58
CA ILE A 118 -2.85 4.60 -11.71
C ILE A 118 -3.68 5.82 -11.28
N VAL A 119 -3.30 6.49 -10.20
CA VAL A 119 -3.95 7.73 -9.75
C VAL A 119 -3.90 8.81 -10.85
N ARG A 120 -2.72 9.00 -11.47
CA ARG A 120 -2.54 9.94 -12.59
C ARG A 120 -3.42 9.59 -13.78
N LEU A 121 -3.43 8.31 -14.16
CA LEU A 121 -4.27 7.81 -15.26
C LEU A 121 -5.76 8.04 -14.96
N CYS A 122 -6.25 7.70 -13.77
CA CYS A 122 -7.65 7.89 -13.38
C CYS A 122 -8.07 9.37 -13.44
N ARG A 123 -7.20 10.31 -13.04
CA ARG A 123 -7.46 11.75 -13.18
C ARG A 123 -7.57 12.17 -14.64
N ALA A 124 -6.67 11.69 -15.50
CA ALA A 124 -6.70 12.00 -16.92
C ALA A 124 -7.91 11.39 -17.63
N LEU A 125 -8.31 10.17 -17.29
CA LEU A 125 -9.52 9.51 -17.80
C LEU A 125 -10.78 10.27 -17.40
N SER A 126 -10.92 10.67 -16.13
CA SER A 126 -12.03 11.50 -15.68
C SER A 126 -12.08 12.83 -16.42
N GLY A 127 -10.94 13.50 -16.61
CA GLY A 127 -10.82 14.74 -17.37
C GLY A 127 -11.13 14.58 -18.86
N ALA A 128 -10.95 13.38 -19.42
CA ALA A 128 -11.32 13.03 -20.79
C ALA A 128 -12.82 12.66 -20.95
N GLY A 129 -13.60 12.75 -19.86
CA GLY A 129 -15.04 12.52 -19.86
C GLY A 129 -15.44 11.06 -19.69
N TYR A 130 -14.60 10.23 -19.06
CA TYR A 130 -15.05 8.96 -18.49
C TYR A 130 -15.65 9.19 -17.11
N VAL A 131 -16.83 8.62 -16.87
CA VAL A 131 -17.55 8.73 -15.61
C VAL A 131 -17.74 7.35 -15.01
N HIS A 132 -16.99 7.04 -13.95
CA HIS A 132 -17.13 5.79 -13.22
C HIS A 132 -16.70 5.97 -11.76
N PRO A 133 -17.41 5.37 -10.77
CA PRO A 133 -17.10 5.56 -9.34
C PRO A 133 -15.66 5.19 -8.97
N ALA A 134 -15.10 4.16 -9.59
CA ALA A 134 -13.72 3.73 -9.33
C ALA A 134 -12.67 4.77 -9.75
N LEU A 135 -12.89 5.50 -10.84
CA LEU A 135 -11.98 6.58 -11.25
C LEU A 135 -11.96 7.70 -10.19
N GLY A 136 -13.13 8.05 -9.66
CA GLY A 136 -13.25 9.00 -8.56
C GLY A 136 -12.58 8.50 -7.28
N PHE A 137 -12.83 7.26 -6.90
CA PHE A 137 -12.20 6.64 -5.74
C PHE A 137 -10.65 6.64 -5.85
N CYS A 138 -10.12 6.13 -6.95
CA CYS A 138 -8.67 6.09 -7.15
C CYS A 138 -8.03 7.48 -7.21
N SER A 139 -8.67 8.45 -7.88
CA SER A 139 -8.06 9.76 -8.11
C SER A 139 -8.34 10.78 -7.01
N LEU A 140 -9.53 10.79 -6.41
CA LEU A 140 -9.96 11.80 -5.45
C LEU A 140 -9.94 11.31 -4.01
N VAL A 141 -10.17 10.01 -3.74
CA VAL A 141 -10.11 9.47 -2.39
C VAL A 141 -8.69 9.05 -2.07
N VAL A 142 -8.18 7.99 -2.71
CA VAL A 142 -6.81 7.50 -2.45
C VAL A 142 -5.75 8.49 -2.93
N GLY A 143 -5.95 9.07 -4.12
CA GLY A 143 -4.97 9.96 -4.76
C GLY A 143 -4.81 11.33 -4.11
N THR A 144 -5.69 11.76 -3.21
CA THR A 144 -5.53 13.01 -2.45
C THR A 144 -5.19 12.78 -0.99
N ASP A 145 -5.52 11.62 -0.45
CA ASP A 145 -5.24 11.27 0.94
C ASP A 145 -4.88 9.78 1.07
N PRO A 146 -3.59 9.44 1.05
CA PRO A 146 -3.12 8.07 1.24
C PRO A 146 -3.39 7.52 2.64
N HIS A 147 -3.99 8.29 3.53
CA HIS A 147 -4.42 7.87 4.87
C HIS A 147 -5.92 7.56 4.95
N LEU A 148 -6.68 7.78 3.86
CA LEU A 148 -8.13 7.57 3.74
C LEU A 148 -8.96 8.24 4.85
N ARG A 149 -8.56 9.42 5.36
CA ARG A 149 -9.26 10.09 6.46
C ARG A 149 -10.71 10.44 6.13
N ALA A 150 -10.98 10.82 4.89
CA ALA A 150 -12.35 11.10 4.45
C ALA A 150 -13.25 9.86 4.47
N LEU A 151 -12.67 8.66 4.35
CA LEU A 151 -13.39 7.39 4.31
C LEU A 151 -13.47 6.70 5.68
N LEU A 152 -12.36 6.72 6.44
CA LEU A 152 -12.20 5.94 7.67
C LEU A 152 -12.08 6.80 8.93
N GLY A 153 -12.01 8.14 8.80
CA GLY A 153 -11.60 9.01 9.88
C GLY A 153 -10.09 8.89 10.17
N ASP A 154 -9.64 9.45 11.28
CA ASP A 154 -8.23 9.34 11.70
C ASP A 154 -7.95 7.93 12.24
N VAL A 155 -7.15 7.18 11.49
CA VAL A 155 -6.61 5.87 11.89
C VAL A 155 -5.12 6.05 12.14
N GLN A 156 -4.74 6.27 13.39
CA GLN A 156 -3.35 6.53 13.77
C GLN A 156 -3.07 6.14 15.22
N ASP A 157 -1.79 5.94 15.54
CA ASP A 157 -1.31 5.79 16.91
C ASP A 157 -0.04 6.62 17.17
N ARG A 158 0.40 6.64 18.43
CA ARG A 158 1.60 7.39 18.84
C ARG A 158 2.91 6.64 18.56
N VAL A 159 2.83 5.33 18.31
CA VAL A 159 4.00 4.46 18.12
C VAL A 159 4.41 4.42 16.67
N SER A 160 3.48 4.09 15.78
CA SER A 160 3.74 3.86 14.35
C SER A 160 3.12 4.89 13.41
N GLY A 161 2.37 5.87 13.97
CA GLY A 161 1.81 6.98 13.20
C GLY A 161 0.51 6.64 12.49
N LYS A 162 0.34 7.12 11.25
CA LYS A 162 -0.92 7.06 10.50
C LYS A 162 -1.04 5.78 9.68
N LEU A 163 -2.28 5.36 9.41
CA LEU A 163 -2.59 4.43 8.32
C LEU A 163 -1.92 4.91 7.02
N THR A 164 -1.37 3.98 6.24
CA THR A 164 -0.84 4.28 4.90
C THR A 164 -1.48 3.31 3.91
N VAL A 165 -1.94 3.82 2.77
CA VAL A 165 -2.66 3.03 1.76
C VAL A 165 -2.03 3.23 0.39
N ASN A 166 -1.56 2.14 -0.20
CA ASN A 166 -1.12 2.08 -1.57
C ASN A 166 -2.23 1.54 -2.47
N LEU A 167 -2.53 2.24 -3.56
CA LEU A 167 -3.34 1.73 -4.65
C LEU A 167 -2.45 0.86 -5.53
N ALA A 168 -2.55 -0.46 -5.38
CA ALA A 168 -1.65 -1.42 -6.00
C ALA A 168 -2.08 -1.85 -7.41
N SER A 169 -3.40 -1.95 -7.63
CA SER A 169 -3.93 -2.36 -8.94
C SER A 169 -5.32 -1.81 -9.21
N LEU A 170 -5.66 -1.71 -10.49
CA LEU A 170 -6.99 -1.39 -10.98
C LEU A 170 -7.29 -2.22 -12.21
N LYS A 171 -8.29 -3.08 -12.13
CA LYS A 171 -8.86 -3.81 -13.26
C LYS A 171 -10.30 -3.37 -13.46
N MET A 172 -10.67 -3.08 -14.68
CA MET A 172 -12.01 -2.64 -15.06
C MET A 172 -12.36 -3.24 -16.42
N ASP A 173 -13.54 -3.81 -16.51
CA ASP A 173 -14.13 -4.30 -17.75
C ASP A 173 -15.69 -4.30 -17.66
N ASP A 174 -16.34 -4.89 -18.63
CA ASP A 174 -17.80 -5.03 -18.72
C ASP A 174 -18.41 -6.03 -17.73
N THR A 175 -17.58 -6.74 -16.97
CA THR A 175 -18.02 -7.73 -15.96
C THR A 175 -17.88 -7.21 -14.53
N ALA A 176 -16.78 -6.52 -14.24
CA ALA A 176 -16.47 -6.06 -12.89
C ALA A 176 -15.45 -4.92 -12.87
N THR A 177 -15.38 -4.23 -11.74
CA THR A 177 -14.25 -3.40 -11.34
C THR A 177 -13.60 -4.02 -10.11
N GLN A 178 -12.28 -4.18 -10.13
CA GLN A 178 -11.49 -4.66 -9.00
C GLN A 178 -10.36 -3.67 -8.72
N ILE A 179 -10.26 -3.22 -7.47
CA ILE A 179 -9.21 -2.34 -6.98
C ILE A 179 -8.41 -3.09 -5.92
N GLY A 180 -7.12 -3.27 -6.13
CA GLY A 180 -6.19 -3.84 -5.13
C GLY A 180 -5.56 -2.74 -4.29
N ILE A 181 -5.60 -2.89 -2.96
CA ILE A 181 -5.03 -1.95 -2.00
C ILE A 181 -4.15 -2.67 -0.98
N ASP A 182 -2.98 -2.08 -0.67
CA ASP A 182 -2.10 -2.48 0.44
C ASP A 182 -2.21 -1.42 1.54
N MET A 183 -2.54 -1.88 2.74
CA MET A 183 -2.80 -1.00 3.89
C MET A 183 -1.82 -1.32 5.01
N ARG A 184 -1.12 -0.30 5.51
CA ARG A 184 -0.23 -0.40 6.67
C ARG A 184 -0.93 0.20 7.88
N VAL A 185 -1.54 -0.68 8.67
CA VAL A 185 -2.39 -0.31 9.81
C VAL A 185 -1.54 -0.12 11.06
N PRO A 186 -1.70 0.99 11.80
CA PRO A 186 -0.92 1.26 13.00
C PRO A 186 -0.98 0.14 14.05
N VAL A 187 0.14 -0.09 14.74
CA VAL A 187 0.37 -1.29 15.56
C VAL A 187 -0.62 -1.47 16.72
N THR A 188 -1.18 -0.39 17.24
CA THR A 188 -2.12 -0.46 18.38
C THR A 188 -3.59 -0.54 17.96
N ILE A 189 -3.88 -0.44 16.65
CA ILE A 189 -5.26 -0.53 16.14
C ILE A 189 -5.67 -2.01 16.06
N PRO A 190 -6.76 -2.42 16.75
CA PRO A 190 -7.25 -3.80 16.68
C PRO A 190 -7.70 -4.16 15.27
N LEU A 191 -7.29 -5.33 14.79
CA LEU A 191 -7.60 -5.78 13.42
C LEU A 191 -9.10 -5.82 13.13
N GLU A 192 -9.89 -6.35 14.05
CA GLU A 192 -11.35 -6.46 13.84
C GLU A 192 -12.06 -5.09 13.82
N GLU A 193 -11.57 -4.13 14.61
CA GLU A 193 -12.07 -2.75 14.53
C GLU A 193 -11.76 -2.14 13.16
N PHE A 194 -10.53 -2.30 12.69
CA PHE A 194 -10.12 -1.82 11.37
C PHE A 194 -10.94 -2.48 10.25
N ARG A 195 -11.11 -3.81 10.30
CA ARG A 195 -11.94 -4.58 9.36
C ARG A 195 -13.38 -4.10 9.32
N ALA A 196 -13.97 -3.87 10.49
CA ALA A 196 -15.34 -3.38 10.60
C ALA A 196 -15.49 -1.99 9.95
N ARG A 197 -14.56 -1.06 10.21
CA ARG A 197 -14.52 0.26 9.58
C ARG A 197 -14.40 0.16 8.06
N MET A 198 -13.48 -0.67 7.55
CA MET A 198 -13.28 -0.89 6.11
C MET A 198 -14.53 -1.46 5.44
N ARG A 199 -15.09 -2.54 5.99
CA ARG A 199 -16.31 -3.16 5.45
C ARG A 199 -17.47 -2.15 5.40
N HIS A 200 -17.69 -1.43 6.48
CA HIS A 200 -18.74 -0.42 6.55
C HIS A 200 -18.53 0.68 5.49
N ALA A 201 -17.33 1.25 5.41
CA ALA A 201 -17.02 2.32 4.48
C ALA A 201 -17.17 1.89 3.01
N VAL A 202 -16.70 0.70 2.65
CA VAL A 202 -16.80 0.16 1.29
C VAL A 202 -18.26 -0.19 0.95
N GLN A 203 -19.04 -0.69 1.92
CA GLN A 203 -20.47 -0.95 1.74
C GLN A 203 -21.27 0.34 1.48
N GLN A 204 -20.90 1.46 2.12
CA GLN A 204 -21.54 2.76 1.84
C GLN A 204 -21.31 3.25 0.40
N LEU A 205 -20.25 2.78 -0.26
CA LEU A 205 -20.01 3.01 -1.69
C LEU A 205 -20.82 2.06 -2.60
N GLY A 206 -21.56 1.11 -2.02
CA GLY A 206 -22.23 0.04 -2.75
C GLY A 206 -21.27 -1.03 -3.29
N TRP A 207 -20.09 -1.14 -2.72
CA TRP A 207 -19.04 -2.06 -3.15
C TRP A 207 -18.85 -3.20 -2.16
N ARG A 208 -18.08 -4.25 -2.58
CA ARG A 208 -17.71 -5.39 -1.75
C ARG A 208 -16.23 -5.30 -1.38
N TYR A 209 -15.93 -5.51 -0.10
CA TYR A 209 -14.57 -5.64 0.44
C TYR A 209 -14.23 -7.12 0.62
N GLU A 210 -13.06 -7.52 0.15
CA GLU A 210 -12.53 -8.88 0.31
C GLU A 210 -11.06 -8.81 0.69
N GLU A 211 -10.74 -9.26 1.89
CA GLU A 211 -9.36 -9.33 2.35
C GLU A 211 -8.64 -10.47 1.62
N TYR A 212 -7.48 -10.15 1.06
CA TYR A 212 -6.61 -11.09 0.35
C TYR A 212 -5.61 -11.73 1.29
N ASP A 213 -4.92 -10.91 2.10
CA ASP A 213 -3.88 -11.35 3.03
C ASP A 213 -3.70 -10.34 4.16
N HIS A 214 -3.16 -10.81 5.30
CA HIS A 214 -2.74 -9.93 6.39
C HIS A 214 -1.57 -10.54 7.16
N LEU A 215 -0.73 -9.65 7.73
CA LEU A 215 0.32 -10.01 8.68
C LEU A 215 0.10 -9.22 9.98
N GLU A 216 0.29 -9.90 11.10
CA GLU A 216 0.22 -9.27 12.42
C GLU A 216 1.33 -8.22 12.57
N PRO A 217 1.08 -7.15 13.35
CA PRO A 217 2.10 -6.14 13.58
C PRO A 217 3.20 -6.69 14.48
N LEU A 218 4.41 -6.19 14.29
CA LEU A 218 5.45 -6.33 15.30
C LEU A 218 5.41 -5.11 16.21
N TYR A 219 5.38 -5.32 17.51
CA TYR A 219 5.53 -4.23 18.47
C TYR A 219 6.23 -4.69 19.73
N ILE A 220 7.40 -4.16 19.97
CA ILE A 220 8.17 -4.35 21.20
C ILE A 220 8.29 -2.96 21.85
N PRO A 221 7.86 -2.79 23.11
CA PRO A 221 8.00 -1.50 23.79
C PRO A 221 9.45 -0.97 23.75
N ALA A 222 9.60 0.31 23.48
CA ALA A 222 10.92 0.93 23.36
C ALA A 222 11.77 0.79 24.65
N GLU A 223 11.11 0.66 25.79
CA GLU A 223 11.70 0.51 27.10
C GLU A 223 12.14 -0.94 27.42
N SER A 224 11.81 -1.90 26.55
CA SER A 224 12.18 -3.31 26.76
C SER A 224 13.69 -3.51 26.78
N ALA A 225 14.16 -4.50 27.53
CA ALA A 225 15.58 -4.81 27.63
C ALA A 225 16.22 -5.11 26.27
N LEU A 226 15.50 -5.78 25.36
CA LEU A 226 15.97 -6.06 24.01
C LEU A 226 16.23 -4.78 23.23
N VAL A 227 15.23 -3.87 23.15
CA VAL A 227 15.35 -2.63 22.39
C VAL A 227 16.44 -1.74 22.98
N GLN A 228 16.52 -1.61 24.31
CA GLN A 228 17.55 -0.84 24.99
C GLN A 228 18.95 -1.40 24.72
N THR A 229 19.13 -2.71 24.74
CA THR A 229 20.41 -3.36 24.42
C THR A 229 20.84 -3.11 22.97
N LEU A 230 19.91 -3.24 22.02
CA LEU A 230 20.17 -2.95 20.61
C LEU A 230 20.53 -1.47 20.39
N CYS A 231 19.80 -0.55 21.02
CA CYS A 231 20.10 0.88 20.96
C CYS A 231 21.46 1.22 21.59
N ALA A 232 21.80 0.64 22.72
CA ALA A 232 23.10 0.83 23.34
C ALA A 232 24.26 0.33 22.44
N SER A 233 24.07 -0.85 21.85
CA SER A 233 25.05 -1.43 20.92
C SER A 233 25.23 -0.56 19.67
N TYR A 234 24.10 -0.09 19.07
CA TYR A 234 24.15 0.83 17.94
C TYR A 234 24.89 2.13 18.29
N SER A 235 24.55 2.75 19.44
CA SER A 235 25.18 3.99 19.88
C SER A 235 26.67 3.84 20.13
N ALA A 236 27.09 2.70 20.69
CA ALA A 236 28.52 2.40 20.91
C ALA A 236 29.32 2.30 19.61
N VAL A 237 28.72 1.70 18.56
CA VAL A 237 29.37 1.55 17.26
C VAL A 237 29.37 2.84 16.45
N MET A 238 28.24 3.56 16.44
CA MET A 238 28.03 4.71 15.57
C MET A 238 28.47 6.05 16.18
N GLY A 239 28.72 6.08 17.50
CA GLY A 239 29.14 7.29 18.20
C GLY A 239 28.07 8.36 18.40
N HIS A 240 26.80 8.04 18.17
CA HIS A 240 25.67 8.95 18.40
C HIS A 240 24.46 8.20 18.99
N PRO A 241 23.54 8.92 19.68
CA PRO A 241 22.38 8.29 20.31
C PRO A 241 21.48 7.53 19.33
N CYS A 242 21.00 6.38 19.75
CA CYS A 242 19.94 5.61 19.06
C CYS A 242 18.57 6.10 19.51
N VAL A 243 17.72 6.42 18.55
CA VAL A 243 16.28 6.63 18.78
C VAL A 243 15.55 5.54 18.01
N PRO A 244 14.92 4.57 18.70
CA PRO A 244 14.20 3.51 18.01
C PRO A 244 12.99 4.08 17.26
N GLY A 245 12.71 3.50 16.08
CA GLY A 245 11.67 3.95 15.16
C GLY A 245 10.64 2.87 14.85
N ALA A 246 9.66 3.25 14.03
CA ALA A 246 8.66 2.36 13.46
C ALA A 246 8.70 2.40 11.92
N SER A 247 8.31 1.29 11.27
CA SER A 247 8.16 1.16 9.81
C SER A 247 6.71 0.90 9.41
#